data_fa0a577a43384701d0befdbd4d84cbad
#
_entry.id   fa0a577a43384701d0befdbd4d84cbad
#
_cell.length_a   1.000
_cell.length_b   1.000
_cell.length_c   1.000
_cell.angle_alpha   90.00
_cell.angle_beta   90.00
_cell.angle_gamma   90.00
#
_symmetry.space_group_name_H-M   'P 1'
#
loop_
_entity.id
_entity.type
_entity.pdbx_description
1 polymer ?
#
loop_
_entity_poly.entity_id
_entity_poly.type
_entity_poly.pdbx_seq_one_letter_code
_entity_poly.pdbx_strand_id
1 'polypeptide(L)'
;GEIMVCLVINGKSLPKEDRLVSTLREISGMTSIWLNYNTKNTNVIMGTEGRVLWGQNTITDVIHRRSIEEINSGKDCLRYDSKENAPQGITFAISPLSFYQVNPIQTEKLYSLALEYAGLTGEETVWDLYCGIGTISLFMAQCAKEVHGVEIVPQAIEDARKNAERNHIENATFYVGKAEEVLPRLYEEEHIFADVICVDPPRKGCDEACLNTIIKMAPKRIVYVSCDSATLARDLKYLCENGY
;
A
#
# COMPACT_ATOMS: atom_id res chain seq x y z
N GLY A 1 -1.92 -20.60 2.77
CA GLY A 1 -2.31 -19.21 2.96
C GLY A 1 -3.83 -19.07 2.99
N GLU A 2 -4.32 -17.90 3.35
CA GLU A 2 -5.74 -17.59 3.35
C GLU A 2 -6.24 -17.27 1.93
N ILE A 3 -7.46 -17.67 1.61
CA ILE A 3 -8.10 -17.43 0.31
C ILE A 3 -9.34 -16.57 0.50
N MET A 4 -9.42 -15.50 -0.28
CA MET A 4 -10.63 -14.69 -0.43
C MET A 4 -11.17 -14.79 -1.85
N VAL A 5 -12.45 -15.04 -1.99
CA VAL A 5 -13.18 -14.99 -3.26
C VAL A 5 -14.13 -13.80 -3.21
N CYS A 6 -13.99 -12.88 -4.14
CA CYS A 6 -14.91 -11.77 -4.33
C CYS A 6 -15.67 -11.94 -5.65
N LEU A 7 -16.97 -12.09 -5.56
CA LEU A 7 -17.87 -12.22 -6.70
C LEU A 7 -18.43 -10.85 -7.05
N VAL A 8 -18.14 -10.34 -8.24
CA VAL A 8 -18.67 -9.07 -8.72
C VAL A 8 -19.87 -9.34 -9.62
N ILE A 9 -21.03 -8.82 -9.27
CA ILE A 9 -22.25 -9.02 -10.04
C ILE A 9 -22.83 -7.70 -10.56
N ASN A 10 -23.42 -7.77 -11.76
CA ASN A 10 -24.24 -6.69 -12.31
C ASN A 10 -25.72 -6.99 -12.00
N GLY A 11 -26.12 -6.75 -10.76
CA GLY A 11 -27.46 -7.08 -10.27
C GLY A 11 -27.58 -6.90 -8.77
N LYS A 12 -28.79 -7.21 -8.24
CA LYS A 12 -29.09 -7.04 -6.80
C LYS A 12 -28.98 -8.35 -6.00
N SER A 13 -28.93 -9.48 -6.65
CA SER A 13 -28.89 -10.79 -5.98
C SER A 13 -28.14 -11.83 -6.82
N LEU A 14 -27.55 -12.79 -6.11
CA LEU A 14 -26.86 -13.92 -6.71
C LEU A 14 -27.77 -15.16 -6.64
N PRO A 15 -28.26 -15.71 -7.76
CA PRO A 15 -29.06 -16.92 -7.74
C PRO A 15 -28.28 -18.13 -7.18
N LYS A 16 -28.93 -18.94 -6.33
CA LYS A 16 -28.34 -20.14 -5.70
C LYS A 16 -27.08 -19.83 -4.86
N GLU A 17 -27.06 -18.67 -4.21
CA GLU A 17 -25.96 -18.18 -3.37
C GLU A 17 -25.49 -19.23 -2.36
N ASP A 18 -26.42 -19.84 -1.61
CA ASP A 18 -26.08 -20.84 -0.59
C ASP A 18 -25.32 -22.06 -1.16
N ARG A 19 -25.71 -22.52 -2.36
CA ARG A 19 -25.03 -23.63 -3.01
C ARG A 19 -23.61 -23.25 -3.44
N LEU A 20 -23.44 -22.05 -3.99
CA LEU A 20 -22.13 -21.56 -4.40
C LEU A 20 -21.20 -21.39 -3.18
N VAL A 21 -21.70 -20.76 -2.13
CA VAL A 21 -20.96 -20.59 -0.86
C VAL A 21 -20.57 -21.95 -0.29
N SER A 22 -21.49 -22.91 -0.24
CA SER A 22 -21.20 -24.28 0.25
C SER A 22 -20.07 -24.95 -0.53
N THR A 23 -20.09 -24.82 -1.87
CA THR A 23 -19.04 -25.39 -2.73
C THR A 23 -17.68 -24.69 -2.53
N LEU A 24 -17.67 -23.36 -2.45
CA LEU A 24 -16.42 -22.62 -2.27
C LEU A 24 -15.76 -22.89 -0.91
N ARG A 25 -16.55 -23.14 0.13
CA ARG A 25 -16.06 -23.50 1.47
C ARG A 25 -15.28 -24.81 1.52
N GLU A 26 -15.45 -25.70 0.56
CA GLU A 26 -14.71 -26.96 0.46
C GLU A 26 -13.24 -26.74 0.04
N ILE A 27 -12.90 -25.57 -0.49
CA ILE A 27 -11.54 -25.23 -0.90
C ILE A 27 -10.69 -25.02 0.36
N SER A 28 -9.62 -25.80 0.47
CA SER A 28 -8.69 -25.68 1.61
C SER A 28 -8.07 -24.29 1.65
N GLY A 29 -8.12 -23.64 2.82
CA GLY A 29 -7.63 -22.27 3.01
C GLY A 29 -8.67 -21.18 2.71
N MET A 30 -9.91 -21.55 2.32
CA MET A 30 -10.98 -20.56 2.15
C MET A 30 -11.27 -19.85 3.47
N THR A 31 -11.12 -18.53 3.48
CA THR A 31 -11.26 -17.67 4.67
C THR A 31 -12.39 -16.68 4.53
N SER A 32 -12.64 -16.21 3.31
CA SER A 32 -13.59 -15.14 3.04
C SER A 32 -14.28 -15.33 1.68
N ILE A 33 -15.58 -15.10 1.64
CA ILE A 33 -16.37 -15.05 0.39
C ILE A 33 -17.18 -13.77 0.41
N TRP A 34 -16.96 -12.92 -0.59
CA TRP A 34 -17.61 -11.63 -0.75
C TRP A 34 -18.50 -11.57 -1.98
N LEU A 35 -19.52 -10.74 -1.89
CA LEU A 35 -20.36 -10.31 -3.01
C LEU A 35 -20.23 -8.81 -3.15
N ASN A 36 -19.79 -8.34 -4.32
CA ASN A 36 -19.70 -6.93 -4.67
C ASN A 36 -20.70 -6.60 -5.78
N TYR A 37 -21.35 -5.45 -5.67
CA TYR A 37 -22.37 -4.99 -6.60
C TYR A 37 -21.79 -3.93 -7.52
N ASN A 38 -21.62 -4.24 -8.80
CA ASN A 38 -21.22 -3.25 -9.79
C ASN A 38 -22.23 -3.22 -10.95
N THR A 39 -23.13 -2.28 -10.88
CA THR A 39 -24.15 -2.04 -11.93
C THR A 39 -23.74 -0.95 -12.91
N LYS A 40 -22.57 -0.33 -12.74
CA LYS A 40 -22.08 0.75 -13.57
C LYS A 40 -21.37 0.18 -14.82
N ASN A 41 -21.67 0.71 -15.98
CA ASN A 41 -20.96 0.39 -17.21
C ASN A 41 -19.70 1.28 -17.34
N THR A 42 -18.66 0.95 -16.58
CA THR A 42 -17.38 1.67 -16.56
C THR A 42 -16.23 0.65 -16.60
N ASN A 43 -15.00 1.15 -16.78
CA ASN A 43 -13.79 0.30 -16.71
C ASN A 43 -13.41 -0.12 -15.27
N VAL A 44 -14.15 0.33 -14.26
CA VAL A 44 -13.95 -0.05 -12.87
C VAL A 44 -14.62 -1.38 -12.61
N ILE A 45 -13.85 -2.38 -12.18
CA ILE A 45 -14.35 -3.75 -11.96
C ILE A 45 -15.20 -3.82 -10.69
N MET A 46 -14.72 -3.22 -9.60
CA MET A 46 -15.38 -3.27 -8.29
C MET A 46 -16.37 -2.12 -8.12
N GLY A 47 -17.56 -2.43 -7.64
CA GLY A 47 -18.50 -1.41 -7.18
C GLY A 47 -18.15 -0.94 -5.76
N THR A 48 -18.84 0.12 -5.31
CA THR A 48 -18.63 0.70 -3.98
C THR A 48 -19.36 -0.05 -2.87
N GLU A 49 -20.29 -0.93 -3.20
CA GLU A 49 -21.12 -1.67 -2.27
C GLU A 49 -20.86 -3.17 -2.36
N GLY A 50 -20.88 -3.84 -1.22
CA GLY A 50 -20.72 -5.28 -1.14
C GLY A 50 -21.03 -5.80 0.26
N ARG A 51 -21.04 -7.12 0.38
CA ARG A 51 -21.23 -7.80 1.66
C ARG A 51 -20.45 -9.11 1.73
N VAL A 52 -20.14 -9.53 2.92
CA VAL A 52 -19.63 -10.88 3.17
C VAL A 52 -20.77 -11.88 3.01
N LEU A 53 -20.52 -12.93 2.23
CA LEU A 53 -21.40 -14.08 2.13
C LEU A 53 -21.05 -15.12 3.20
N TRP A 54 -19.75 -15.26 3.47
CA TRP A 54 -19.27 -16.21 4.46
C TRP A 54 -17.84 -15.87 4.90
N GLY A 55 -17.51 -16.17 6.16
CA GLY A 55 -16.17 -16.03 6.72
C GLY A 55 -15.85 -14.63 7.19
N GLN A 56 -14.61 -14.22 7.06
CA GLN A 56 -14.08 -12.96 7.56
C GLN A 56 -14.24 -11.82 6.56
N ASN A 57 -14.17 -10.57 7.04
CA ASN A 57 -14.19 -9.38 6.19
C ASN A 57 -12.90 -9.19 5.39
N THR A 58 -11.79 -9.72 5.88
CA THR A 58 -10.45 -9.57 5.31
C THR A 58 -9.70 -10.89 5.34
N ILE A 59 -8.67 -10.98 4.52
CA ILE A 59 -7.59 -11.97 4.68
C ILE A 59 -6.34 -11.26 5.18
N THR A 60 -5.36 -12.03 5.64
CA THR A 60 -4.10 -11.49 6.13
C THR A 60 -2.91 -11.99 5.31
N ASP A 61 -1.94 -11.11 5.09
CA ASP A 61 -0.63 -11.47 4.57
C ASP A 61 0.46 -10.75 5.36
N VAL A 62 1.70 -11.25 5.28
CA VAL A 62 2.86 -10.70 5.99
C VAL A 62 3.91 -10.33 4.96
N ILE A 63 4.39 -9.08 5.02
CA ILE A 63 5.52 -8.60 4.23
C ILE A 63 6.75 -8.55 5.13
N HIS A 64 7.81 -9.28 4.78
CA HIS A 64 9.06 -9.33 5.54
C HIS A 64 10.10 -8.39 4.93
N ARG A 65 10.94 -7.82 5.79
CA ARG A 65 12.11 -7.08 5.36
C ARG A 65 13.21 -8.06 4.92
N ARG A 66 13.80 -7.82 3.75
CA ARG A 66 14.94 -8.58 3.20
C ARG A 66 16.23 -7.80 3.35
N SER A 67 17.34 -8.49 3.59
CA SER A 67 18.65 -7.86 3.47
C SER A 67 19.03 -7.66 2.00
N ILE A 68 19.89 -6.69 1.71
CA ILE A 68 20.40 -6.46 0.35
C ILE A 68 21.20 -7.68 -0.17
N GLU A 69 21.87 -8.40 0.70
CA GLU A 69 22.57 -9.66 0.35
C GLU A 69 21.57 -10.74 -0.08
N GLU A 70 20.43 -10.90 0.62
CA GLU A 70 19.37 -11.81 0.22
C GLU A 70 18.79 -11.44 -1.15
N ILE A 71 18.52 -10.14 -1.38
CA ILE A 71 17.99 -9.63 -2.65
C ILE A 71 18.98 -9.93 -3.79
N ASN A 72 20.26 -9.64 -3.60
CA ASN A 72 21.31 -9.81 -4.61
C ASN A 72 21.72 -11.26 -4.85
N SER A 73 21.46 -12.17 -3.90
CA SER A 73 21.80 -13.58 -4.04
C SER A 73 21.06 -14.30 -5.17
N GLY A 74 19.98 -13.67 -5.69
CA GLY A 74 19.13 -14.26 -6.73
C GLY A 74 18.38 -15.52 -6.29
N LYS A 75 18.53 -15.92 -5.03
CA LYS A 75 17.71 -17.00 -4.48
C LYS A 75 16.29 -16.51 -4.40
N ASP A 76 15.38 -17.16 -5.10
CA ASP A 76 13.95 -16.96 -4.88
C ASP A 76 13.70 -17.24 -3.41
N CYS A 77 13.41 -16.17 -2.69
CA CYS A 77 13.15 -16.26 -1.28
C CYS A 77 11.89 -17.09 -1.12
N LEU A 78 12.05 -18.35 -0.77
CA LEU A 78 10.94 -19.18 -0.31
C LEU A 78 10.28 -18.42 0.85
N ARG A 79 8.97 -18.40 0.88
CA ARG A 79 8.25 -17.92 2.05
C ARG A 79 8.86 -18.64 3.26
N TYR A 80 9.14 -17.89 4.32
CA TYR A 80 9.65 -18.50 5.53
C TYR A 80 8.64 -19.55 6.03
N ASP A 81 9.02 -20.82 5.95
CA ASP A 81 8.15 -21.94 6.32
C ASP A 81 7.98 -22.09 7.85
N SER A 82 8.77 -21.37 8.63
CA SER A 82 8.68 -21.39 10.09
C SER A 82 8.66 -19.99 10.69
N LYS A 83 7.70 -19.76 11.58
CA LYS A 83 7.61 -18.50 12.37
C LYS A 83 8.82 -18.22 13.24
N GLU A 84 9.64 -19.24 13.55
CA GLU A 84 10.78 -19.15 14.47
C GLU A 84 12.01 -18.46 13.85
N ASN A 85 12.16 -18.46 12.51
CA ASN A 85 13.30 -17.86 11.83
C ASN A 85 12.92 -16.80 10.80
N ALA A 86 11.67 -16.39 10.76
CA ALA A 86 11.23 -15.32 9.86
C ALA A 86 11.74 -13.97 10.40
N PRO A 87 12.31 -13.10 9.55
CA PRO A 87 12.59 -11.72 9.93
C PRO A 87 11.29 -11.04 10.34
N GLN A 88 11.42 -9.99 11.15
CA GLN A 88 10.25 -9.21 11.56
C GLN A 88 9.45 -8.74 10.34
N GLY A 89 8.19 -9.13 10.28
CA GLY A 89 7.28 -8.81 9.19
C GLY A 89 6.15 -7.90 9.64
N ILE A 90 5.58 -7.18 8.70
CA ILE A 90 4.37 -6.38 8.89
C ILE A 90 3.17 -7.18 8.40
N THR A 91 2.18 -7.38 9.27
CA THR A 91 0.94 -8.09 8.95
C THR A 91 -0.11 -7.11 8.44
N PHE A 92 -0.62 -7.37 7.24
CA PHE A 92 -1.68 -6.56 6.62
C PHE A 92 -3.00 -7.31 6.59
N ALA A 93 -4.08 -6.64 6.99
CA ALA A 93 -5.43 -7.05 6.68
C ALA A 93 -5.81 -6.48 5.32
N ILE A 94 -6.28 -7.34 4.43
CA ILE A 94 -6.56 -7.04 3.03
C ILE A 94 -8.05 -7.24 2.80
N SER A 95 -8.77 -6.17 2.43
CA SER A 95 -10.16 -6.23 2.02
C SER A 95 -10.29 -6.44 0.50
N PRO A 96 -11.44 -6.84 -0.03
CA PRO A 96 -11.62 -6.95 -1.47
C PRO A 96 -11.43 -5.65 -2.24
N LEU A 97 -11.61 -4.52 -1.58
CA LEU A 97 -11.50 -3.17 -2.17
C LEU A 97 -10.10 -2.57 -2.01
N SER A 98 -9.24 -3.19 -1.19
CA SER A 98 -7.87 -2.73 -0.97
C SER A 98 -6.98 -3.07 -2.16
N PHE A 99 -6.19 -2.11 -2.63
CA PHE A 99 -5.07 -2.45 -3.49
C PHE A 99 -3.99 -3.12 -2.64
N TYR A 100 -3.52 -4.28 -3.08
CA TYR A 100 -2.40 -5.00 -2.49
C TYR A 100 -1.56 -5.63 -3.59
N GLN A 101 -0.25 -5.62 -3.43
CA GLN A 101 0.68 -6.14 -4.44
C GLN A 101 0.51 -7.65 -4.62
N VAL A 102 0.25 -8.08 -5.85
CA VAL A 102 -0.11 -9.48 -6.17
C VAL A 102 1.04 -10.47 -6.09
N ASN A 103 2.29 -10.00 -6.07
CA ASN A 103 3.48 -10.85 -5.97
C ASN A 103 4.23 -10.57 -4.65
N PRO A 104 3.92 -11.28 -3.57
CA PRO A 104 4.47 -10.99 -2.24
C PRO A 104 6.00 -11.10 -2.18
N ILE A 105 6.60 -12.04 -2.92
CA ILE A 105 8.06 -12.19 -2.96
C ILE A 105 8.74 -10.96 -3.57
N GLN A 106 8.21 -10.46 -4.68
CA GLN A 106 8.74 -9.25 -5.31
C GLN A 106 8.41 -8.00 -4.52
N THR A 107 7.28 -7.98 -3.82
CA THR A 107 6.90 -6.88 -2.92
C THR A 107 7.91 -6.74 -1.78
N GLU A 108 8.30 -7.84 -1.14
CA GLU A 108 9.33 -7.84 -0.09
C GLU A 108 10.66 -7.26 -0.60
N LYS A 109 11.09 -7.66 -1.81
CA LYS A 109 12.30 -7.11 -2.44
C LYS A 109 12.16 -5.62 -2.75
N LEU A 110 11.05 -5.22 -3.36
CA LEU A 110 10.78 -3.84 -3.75
C LEU A 110 10.77 -2.90 -2.54
N TYR A 111 10.04 -3.27 -1.49
CA TYR A 111 9.93 -2.44 -0.30
C TYR A 111 11.22 -2.41 0.52
N SER A 112 11.98 -3.51 0.52
CA SER A 112 13.29 -3.53 1.16
C SER A 112 14.30 -2.64 0.42
N LEU A 113 14.25 -2.59 -0.92
CA LEU A 113 15.05 -1.64 -1.73
C LEU A 113 14.59 -0.19 -1.52
N ALA A 114 13.28 0.05 -1.44
CA ALA A 114 12.76 1.38 -1.16
C ALA A 114 13.24 1.89 0.22
N LEU A 115 13.25 1.02 1.23
CA LEU A 115 13.78 1.31 2.55
C LEU A 115 15.29 1.59 2.54
N GLU A 116 16.07 0.82 1.77
CA GLU A 116 17.51 1.04 1.57
C GLU A 116 17.78 2.40 0.94
N TYR A 117 17.06 2.75 -0.14
CA TYR A 117 17.23 4.03 -0.83
C TYR A 117 16.76 5.22 0.02
N ALA A 118 15.79 5.01 0.90
CA ALA A 118 15.38 6.02 1.87
C ALA A 118 16.50 6.36 2.86
N GLY A 119 17.39 5.40 3.16
CA GLY A 119 18.58 5.60 4.00
C GLY A 119 18.22 6.13 5.39
N LEU A 120 17.21 5.53 6.01
CA LEU A 120 16.66 5.96 7.30
C LEU A 120 17.58 5.56 8.45
N THR A 121 17.74 6.46 9.42
CA THR A 121 18.57 6.28 10.62
C THR A 121 17.76 6.28 11.92
N GLY A 122 16.46 6.53 11.84
CA GLY A 122 15.56 6.68 13.00
C GLY A 122 15.25 8.13 13.37
N GLU A 123 15.85 9.10 12.67
CA GLU A 123 15.68 10.52 12.94
C GLU A 123 14.82 11.24 11.87
N GLU A 124 14.53 10.57 10.76
CA GLU A 124 13.87 11.15 9.61
C GLU A 124 12.34 11.17 9.77
N THR A 125 11.74 12.28 9.32
CA THR A 125 10.32 12.40 9.00
C THR A 125 10.10 11.98 7.54
N VAL A 126 9.31 10.93 7.34
CA VAL A 126 9.02 10.35 6.02
C VAL A 126 7.58 10.67 5.60
N TRP A 127 7.40 11.07 4.35
CA TRP A 127 6.08 11.19 3.73
C TRP A 127 5.91 10.10 2.69
N ASP A 128 4.78 9.39 2.76
CA ASP A 128 4.39 8.36 1.80
C ASP A 128 3.13 8.83 1.05
N LEU A 129 3.33 9.22 -0.20
CA LEU A 129 2.26 9.73 -1.05
C LEU A 129 1.67 8.60 -1.90
N TYR A 130 0.35 8.54 -1.96
CA TYR A 130 -0.41 7.42 -2.52
C TYR A 130 -0.27 6.14 -1.66
N CYS A 131 -0.33 6.31 -0.34
CA CYS A 131 0.04 5.24 0.62
C CYS A 131 -0.92 4.03 0.63
N GLY A 132 -2.10 4.13 0.03
CA GLY A 132 -3.10 3.06 0.03
C GLY A 132 -3.45 2.61 1.45
N ILE A 133 -3.35 1.32 1.72
CA ILE A 133 -3.58 0.73 3.06
C ILE A 133 -2.34 0.79 3.96
N GLY A 134 -1.37 1.67 3.63
CA GLY A 134 -0.18 1.93 4.43
C GLY A 134 0.95 0.92 4.25
N THR A 135 1.03 0.19 3.15
CA THR A 135 2.02 -0.88 2.98
C THR A 135 3.45 -0.37 3.05
N ILE A 136 3.81 0.65 2.27
CA ILE A 136 5.13 1.27 2.31
C ILE A 136 5.31 2.09 3.57
N SER A 137 4.29 2.85 3.98
CA SER A 137 4.33 3.67 5.20
C SER A 137 4.74 2.86 6.43
N LEU A 138 4.06 1.74 6.69
CA LEU A 138 4.34 0.89 7.86
C LEU A 138 5.68 0.17 7.74
N PHE A 139 6.11 -0.11 6.51
CA PHE A 139 7.43 -0.69 6.27
C PHE A 139 8.55 0.30 6.62
N MET A 140 8.39 1.57 6.25
CA MET A 140 9.32 2.65 6.58
C MET A 140 9.28 3.05 8.05
N ALA A 141 8.11 2.96 8.70
CA ALA A 141 7.95 3.30 10.11
C ALA A 141 8.84 2.47 11.06
N GLN A 142 9.29 1.29 10.62
CA GLN A 142 10.25 0.47 11.39
C GLN A 142 11.62 1.15 11.58
N CYS A 143 11.98 2.11 10.71
CA CYS A 143 13.29 2.76 10.68
C CYS A 143 13.23 4.28 10.64
N ALA A 144 12.05 4.87 10.61
CA ALA A 144 11.83 6.32 10.61
C ALA A 144 11.51 6.81 12.04
N LYS A 145 11.76 8.10 12.29
CA LYS A 145 11.24 8.79 13.47
C LYS A 145 9.72 8.85 13.43
N GLU A 146 9.18 9.30 12.31
CA GLU A 146 7.74 9.38 12.07
C GLU A 146 7.43 9.25 10.57
N VAL A 147 6.24 8.76 10.25
CA VAL A 147 5.76 8.58 8.88
C VAL A 147 4.39 9.23 8.71
N HIS A 148 4.22 9.98 7.62
CA HIS A 148 2.96 10.62 7.24
C HIS A 148 2.48 10.04 5.91
N GLY A 149 1.42 9.23 5.96
CA GLY A 149 0.80 8.63 4.77
C GLY A 149 -0.36 9.48 4.24
N VAL A 150 -0.40 9.70 2.94
CA VAL A 150 -1.47 10.46 2.27
C VAL A 150 -2.12 9.62 1.18
N GLU A 151 -3.44 9.50 1.22
CA GLU A 151 -4.23 8.75 0.26
C GLU A 151 -5.60 9.42 0.05
N ILE A 152 -6.07 9.46 -1.18
CA ILE A 152 -7.35 10.09 -1.54
C ILE A 152 -8.57 9.25 -1.12
N VAL A 153 -8.40 7.93 -1.00
CA VAL A 153 -9.48 6.98 -0.69
C VAL A 153 -9.67 6.85 0.82
N PRO A 154 -10.79 7.36 1.40
CA PRO A 154 -10.98 7.34 2.86
C PRO A 154 -10.94 5.93 3.46
N GLN A 155 -11.49 4.93 2.76
CA GLN A 155 -11.51 3.55 3.22
C GLN A 155 -10.09 2.97 3.32
N ALA A 156 -9.21 3.29 2.37
CA ALA A 156 -7.82 2.85 2.41
C ALA A 156 -7.08 3.43 3.62
N ILE A 157 -7.33 4.70 3.96
CA ILE A 157 -6.76 5.33 5.17
C ILE A 157 -7.30 4.67 6.46
N GLU A 158 -8.58 4.30 6.50
CA GLU A 158 -9.12 3.56 7.63
C GLU A 158 -8.44 2.21 7.79
N ASP A 159 -8.21 1.50 6.69
CA ASP A 159 -7.51 0.22 6.68
C ASP A 159 -6.02 0.40 7.05
N ALA A 160 -5.36 1.49 6.61
CA ALA A 160 -3.99 1.82 7.00
C ALA A 160 -3.85 2.02 8.51
N ARG A 161 -4.78 2.75 9.14
CA ARG A 161 -4.81 2.94 10.60
C ARG A 161 -4.99 1.62 11.34
N LYS A 162 -5.90 0.76 10.89
CA LYS A 162 -6.11 -0.58 11.46
C LYS A 162 -4.87 -1.47 11.31
N ASN A 163 -4.16 -1.35 10.18
CA ASN A 163 -2.91 -2.07 9.96
C ASN A 163 -1.79 -1.55 10.86
N ALA A 164 -1.69 -0.23 11.11
CA ALA A 164 -0.77 0.34 12.07
C ALA A 164 -1.04 -0.19 13.49
N GLU A 165 -2.30 -0.13 13.94
CA GLU A 165 -2.73 -0.66 15.24
C GLU A 165 -2.42 -2.15 15.39
N ARG A 166 -2.72 -2.97 14.37
CA ARG A 166 -2.44 -4.41 14.32
C ARG A 166 -0.97 -4.74 14.55
N ASN A 167 -0.07 -3.90 14.05
CA ASN A 167 1.37 -4.08 14.14
C ASN A 167 2.01 -3.27 15.29
N HIS A 168 1.20 -2.63 16.15
CA HIS A 168 1.68 -1.77 17.24
C HIS A 168 2.63 -0.66 16.77
N ILE A 169 2.37 -0.10 15.58
CA ILE A 169 3.12 1.01 14.99
C ILE A 169 2.42 2.31 15.36
N GLU A 170 3.06 3.11 16.23
CA GLU A 170 2.50 4.34 16.76
C GLU A 170 3.05 5.60 16.09
N ASN A 171 4.15 5.47 15.35
CA ASN A 171 4.84 6.57 14.67
C ASN A 171 4.40 6.77 13.20
N ALA A 172 3.23 6.27 12.83
CA ALA A 172 2.63 6.46 11.51
C ALA A 172 1.28 7.19 11.62
N THR A 173 1.14 8.31 10.91
CA THR A 173 -0.08 9.11 10.85
C THR A 173 -0.62 9.13 9.42
N PHE A 174 -1.94 9.01 9.25
CA PHE A 174 -2.56 8.89 7.93
C PHE A 174 -3.62 9.96 7.69
N TYR A 175 -3.56 10.59 6.50
CA TYR A 175 -4.41 11.69 6.08
C TYR A 175 -5.19 11.34 4.82
N VAL A 176 -6.49 11.67 4.83
CA VAL A 176 -7.35 11.54 3.64
C VAL A 176 -7.26 12.82 2.83
N GLY A 177 -6.93 12.71 1.56
CA GLY A 177 -6.91 13.83 0.63
C GLY A 177 -5.90 13.62 -0.50
N LYS A 178 -5.87 14.58 -1.40
CA LYS A 178 -4.84 14.61 -2.43
C LYS A 178 -3.53 15.13 -1.86
N ALA A 179 -2.41 14.56 -2.33
CA ALA A 179 -1.08 14.96 -1.88
C ALA A 179 -0.85 16.47 -2.04
N GLU A 180 -1.21 17.03 -3.19
CA GLU A 180 -1.08 18.45 -3.54
C GLU A 180 -1.93 19.40 -2.68
N GLU A 181 -2.92 18.87 -1.96
CA GLU A 181 -3.77 19.65 -1.04
C GLU A 181 -3.34 19.45 0.43
N VAL A 182 -2.98 18.21 0.80
CA VAL A 182 -2.62 17.84 2.17
C VAL A 182 -1.23 18.34 2.54
N LEU A 183 -0.23 18.13 1.66
CA LEU A 183 1.16 18.48 1.94
C LEU A 183 1.35 19.98 2.22
N PRO A 184 0.87 20.92 1.37
CA PRO A 184 1.04 22.34 1.62
C PRO A 184 0.42 22.76 2.95
N ARG A 185 -0.77 22.25 3.27
CA ARG A 185 -1.44 22.55 4.52
C ARG A 185 -0.61 22.15 5.74
N LEU A 186 -0.16 20.90 5.78
CA LEU A 186 0.62 20.40 6.91
C LEU A 186 2.00 21.06 7.00
N TYR A 187 2.61 21.39 5.86
CA TYR A 187 3.87 22.12 5.80
C TYR A 187 3.73 23.57 6.29
N GLU A 188 2.70 24.29 5.82
CA GLU A 188 2.51 25.72 6.09
C GLU A 188 1.85 25.97 7.44
N GLU A 189 0.86 25.15 7.84
CA GLU A 189 0.07 25.35 9.06
C GLU A 189 0.64 24.60 10.26
N GLU A 190 1.12 23.37 10.08
CA GLU A 190 1.59 22.51 11.17
C GLU A 190 3.13 22.41 11.24
N HIS A 191 3.84 23.01 10.27
CA HIS A 191 5.30 23.02 10.18
C HIS A 191 5.92 21.61 10.17
N ILE A 192 5.25 20.64 9.56
CA ILE A 192 5.76 19.29 9.40
C ILE A 192 6.59 19.22 8.11
N PHE A 193 7.89 19.01 8.28
CA PHE A 193 8.85 18.94 7.17
C PHE A 193 9.06 17.48 6.75
N ALA A 194 9.48 17.26 5.49
CA ALA A 194 9.88 15.96 5.00
C ALA A 194 11.39 15.88 4.88
N ASP A 195 12.00 14.89 5.52
CA ASP A 195 13.39 14.51 5.22
C ASP A 195 13.44 13.59 3.99
N VAL A 196 12.47 12.70 3.89
CA VAL A 196 12.33 11.75 2.78
C VAL A 196 10.88 11.74 2.30
N ILE A 197 10.68 11.76 0.98
CA ILE A 197 9.36 11.54 0.38
C ILE A 197 9.41 10.26 -0.44
N CYS A 198 8.52 9.32 -0.12
CA CYS A 198 8.26 8.13 -0.91
C CYS A 198 6.99 8.34 -1.75
N VAL A 199 7.00 7.91 -3.00
CA VAL A 199 5.84 7.96 -3.87
C VAL A 199 5.68 6.63 -4.61
N ASP A 200 4.45 6.10 -4.64
CA ASP A 200 4.04 4.94 -5.47
C ASP A 200 2.76 5.30 -6.24
N PRO A 201 2.85 6.22 -7.21
CA PRO A 201 1.70 6.74 -7.90
C PRO A 201 1.08 5.70 -8.86
N PRO A 202 -0.16 5.91 -9.32
CA PRO A 202 -0.77 5.09 -10.35
C PRO A 202 0.02 5.19 -11.67
N ARG A 203 -0.30 4.34 -12.67
CA ARG A 203 0.41 4.28 -13.97
C ARG A 203 0.60 5.61 -14.69
N LYS A 204 -0.27 6.57 -14.47
CA LYS A 204 -0.13 7.92 -15.05
C LYS A 204 1.00 8.75 -14.43
N GLY A 205 1.64 8.29 -13.38
CA GLY A 205 2.64 9.02 -12.59
C GLY A 205 2.02 10.07 -11.68
N CYS A 206 2.87 10.93 -11.11
CA CYS A 206 2.45 12.09 -10.35
C CYS A 206 1.92 13.19 -11.28
N ASP A 207 0.97 13.98 -10.79
CA ASP A 207 0.60 15.21 -11.49
C ASP A 207 1.59 16.34 -11.17
N GLU A 208 1.53 17.39 -11.98
CA GLU A 208 2.46 18.52 -11.86
C GLU A 208 2.33 19.23 -10.50
N ALA A 209 1.11 19.32 -9.94
CA ALA A 209 0.89 19.97 -8.66
C ALA A 209 1.55 19.18 -7.52
N CYS A 210 1.48 17.84 -7.56
CA CYS A 210 2.18 16.98 -6.62
C CYS A 210 3.70 17.14 -6.73
N LEU A 211 4.27 17.08 -7.95
CA LEU A 211 5.71 17.27 -8.16
C LEU A 211 6.20 18.65 -7.69
N ASN A 212 5.45 19.70 -7.98
CA ASN A 212 5.75 21.07 -7.50
C ASN A 212 5.74 21.14 -5.98
N THR A 213 4.82 20.45 -5.32
CA THR A 213 4.76 20.42 -3.87
C THR A 213 5.97 19.69 -3.28
N ILE A 214 6.37 18.56 -3.86
CA ILE A 214 7.58 17.83 -3.47
C ILE A 214 8.81 18.75 -3.56
N ILE A 215 8.96 19.47 -4.68
CA ILE A 215 10.07 20.41 -4.89
C ILE A 215 10.07 21.53 -3.84
N LYS A 216 8.91 22.09 -3.53
CA LYS A 216 8.78 23.15 -2.50
C LYS A 216 9.16 22.65 -1.11
N MET A 217 8.83 21.42 -0.77
CA MET A 217 9.18 20.82 0.52
C MET A 217 10.69 20.52 0.62
N ALA A 218 11.39 20.44 -0.52
CA ALA A 218 12.81 20.22 -0.60
C ALA A 218 13.34 19.08 0.28
N PRO A 219 12.76 17.85 0.20
CA PRO A 219 13.25 16.72 0.98
C PRO A 219 14.69 16.38 0.60
N LYS A 220 15.45 15.80 1.53
CA LYS A 220 16.81 15.33 1.27
C LYS A 220 16.88 14.19 0.26
N ARG A 221 15.81 13.38 0.18
CA ARG A 221 15.69 12.23 -0.72
C ARG A 221 14.26 12.05 -1.19
N ILE A 222 14.13 11.58 -2.43
CA ILE A 222 12.86 11.13 -3.02
C ILE A 222 13.04 9.66 -3.41
N VAL A 223 12.19 8.79 -2.91
CA VAL A 223 12.12 7.38 -3.31
C VAL A 223 10.89 7.22 -4.19
N TYR A 224 11.11 6.94 -5.48
CA TYR A 224 10.04 6.82 -6.46
C TYR A 224 9.86 5.35 -6.86
N VAL A 225 8.75 4.75 -6.49
CA VAL A 225 8.30 3.43 -6.94
C VAL A 225 7.40 3.62 -8.15
N SER A 226 7.58 2.84 -9.22
CA SER A 226 6.75 2.98 -10.42
C SER A 226 6.56 1.65 -11.13
N CYS A 227 5.36 1.42 -11.63
CA CYS A 227 5.03 0.31 -12.52
C CYS A 227 5.06 0.69 -14.03
N ASP A 228 5.41 1.95 -14.36
CA ASP A 228 5.48 2.45 -15.74
C ASP A 228 6.75 3.29 -15.95
N SER A 229 7.67 2.78 -16.76
CA SER A 229 8.97 3.42 -16.99
C SER A 229 8.88 4.75 -17.77
N ALA A 230 7.86 4.94 -18.60
CA ALA A 230 7.73 6.16 -19.39
C ALA A 230 7.27 7.34 -18.52
N THR A 231 6.28 7.11 -17.67
CA THR A 231 5.83 8.13 -16.72
C THR A 231 6.88 8.39 -15.63
N LEU A 232 7.61 7.37 -15.18
CA LEU A 232 8.75 7.54 -14.28
C LEU A 232 9.82 8.46 -14.90
N ALA A 233 10.22 8.20 -16.15
CA ALA A 233 11.22 9.01 -16.84
C ALA A 233 10.77 10.48 -16.99
N ARG A 234 9.48 10.71 -17.27
CA ARG A 234 8.89 12.06 -17.33
C ARG A 234 9.00 12.79 -15.98
N ASP A 235 8.57 12.12 -14.92
CA ASP A 235 8.52 12.72 -13.60
C ASP A 235 9.94 12.94 -13.03
N LEU A 236 10.85 11.97 -13.22
CA LEU A 236 12.25 12.13 -12.85
C LEU A 236 12.94 13.27 -13.61
N LYS A 237 12.66 13.41 -14.91
CA LYS A 237 13.18 14.56 -15.67
C LYS A 237 12.77 15.87 -15.02
N TYR A 238 11.49 16.00 -14.67
CA TYR A 238 10.96 17.21 -14.03
C TYR A 238 11.63 17.47 -12.69
N LEU A 239 11.80 16.46 -11.85
CA LEU A 239 12.48 16.57 -10.55
C LEU A 239 13.97 16.97 -10.74
N CYS A 240 14.69 16.33 -11.68
CA CYS A 240 16.09 16.64 -11.96
C CYS A 240 16.30 18.08 -12.51
N GLU A 241 15.39 18.57 -13.35
CA GLU A 241 15.43 19.97 -13.83
C GLU A 241 15.18 21.00 -12.71
N ASN A 242 14.63 20.55 -11.56
CA ASN A 242 14.32 21.39 -10.40
C ASN A 242 15.15 21.05 -9.15
N GLY A 243 16.30 20.40 -9.30
CA GLY A 243 17.31 20.29 -8.26
C GLY A 243 17.52 18.93 -7.62
N TYR A 244 16.88 17.88 -8.15
CA TYR A 244 17.07 16.49 -7.71
C TYR A 244 17.87 15.66 -8.71
#